data_6cd6cc2bf2abbc5f2749dbd5dca50c6c
#
_entry.id   6cd6cc2bf2abbc5f2749dbd5dca50c6c
#
_cell.length_a   1.000
_cell.length_b   1.000
_cell.length_c   1.000
_cell.angle_alpha   90.00
_cell.angle_beta   90.00
_cell.angle_gamma   90.00
#
_symmetry.space_group_name_H-M   'P 1'
#
loop_
_entity.id
_entity.type
_entity.pdbx_description
1 polymer ?
#
loop_
_entity_poly.entity_id
_entity_poly.type
_entity_poly.pdbx_seq_one_letter_code
_entity_poly.pdbx_strand_id
1 'polypeptide(L)'
;MHDILKPLLKLTAAPLTALVLALGMACGEAEPIVTSVVPEFAPADSLIIVQGEHLEGITEMRFDGQLVNFNTAYNADQALLFRVPRNVPPAQYTVTLETDGGTASFPFRVSEAAPQIIEILQDQAALGEVIKIYGANFFDPLEIYFSGGLDEEMRPLDSVPGEIVSFTADTICARVPDNARAGYVHVIANGGYVRSPAPLDVVNALLITDFDGNGLRPDLDTYFSRARQLDQNPRDLSTFVRLHDSPEPIDGQFLKLSGRRTSADLLGGLAIPRTGEPLGIVTPNLRTLVTFDVHNGGRDNTFLKVILTDSDGIDYDLQTRGIRLEEEGWVRVAEPFTRFTNAGAPVDPTKVIGVRFFLFDDSGTGEPMEANIDNVAIAEIL
;
A
#
# COMPACT_ATOMS: atom_id res chain seq x y z
N MET A 1 -2.84 68.88 85.41
CA MET A 1 -2.43 68.35 86.72
C MET A 1 -1.16 67.59 86.51
N HIS A 2 -0.12 68.08 87.00
CA HIS A 2 1.20 67.56 87.34
C HIS A 2 1.98 66.85 86.22
N ASP A 3 3.01 67.47 85.70
CA ASP A 3 4.41 67.66 86.22
C ASP A 3 5.07 66.31 86.52
N ILE A 4 6.23 66.00 85.96
CA ILE A 4 7.54 66.25 86.51
C ILE A 4 8.65 65.59 85.68
N LEU A 5 9.57 66.35 85.28
CA LEU A 5 11.05 66.29 85.26
C LEU A 5 11.80 65.44 84.23
N LYS A 6 12.60 66.21 83.47
CA LYS A 6 13.86 65.78 82.87
C LYS A 6 14.92 65.58 83.96
N PRO A 7 15.96 64.76 83.61
CA PRO A 7 17.22 65.49 83.39
C PRO A 7 18.00 65.00 82.15
N LEU A 8 18.78 65.92 81.63
CA LEU A 8 19.86 65.78 80.67
C LEU A 8 20.91 64.71 81.04
N LEU A 9 21.35 63.96 80.04
CA LEU A 9 22.71 63.49 80.10
C LEU A 9 23.35 63.67 78.72
N LYS A 10 24.44 64.41 78.72
CA LYS A 10 25.34 64.60 77.60
C LYS A 10 26.09 63.26 77.32
N LEU A 11 26.10 62.78 76.11
CA LEU A 11 27.07 61.82 75.73
C LEU A 11 27.67 62.15 74.36
N THR A 12 28.95 62.03 74.32
CA THR A 12 29.94 62.42 73.35
C THR A 12 29.74 61.63 72.01
N ALA A 13 30.00 62.35 70.93
CA ALA A 13 30.07 61.82 69.59
C ALA A 13 31.26 60.88 69.41
N ALA A 14 30.96 59.65 68.97
CA ALA A 14 31.94 58.75 68.38
C ALA A 14 31.62 58.58 66.88
N PRO A 15 32.60 58.54 66.00
CA PRO A 15 32.35 58.44 64.54
C PRO A 15 31.86 57.00 64.17
N LEU A 16 30.66 56.99 63.62
CA LEU A 16 30.07 55.77 63.04
C LEU A 16 30.80 55.47 61.73
N THR A 17 31.77 54.53 61.78
CA THR A 17 32.35 53.94 60.56
C THR A 17 31.24 53.13 59.86
N ALA A 18 30.71 53.65 58.77
CA ALA A 18 29.77 52.96 57.92
C ALA A 18 30.52 51.75 57.22
N LEU A 19 30.26 50.57 57.73
CA LEU A 19 30.63 49.32 57.06
C LEU A 19 29.65 49.13 55.88
N VAL A 20 30.01 49.62 54.69
CA VAL A 20 29.33 49.28 53.43
C VAL A 20 29.61 47.83 53.17
N LEU A 21 28.66 46.94 53.54
CA LEU A 21 28.62 45.55 53.02
C LEU A 21 28.22 45.67 51.54
N ALA A 22 29.22 45.63 50.66
CA ALA A 22 28.97 45.41 49.26
C ALA A 22 28.46 43.96 49.16
N LEU A 23 27.11 43.80 49.15
CA LEU A 23 26.52 42.61 48.53
C LEU A 23 26.91 42.69 47.06
N GLY A 24 27.96 41.98 46.70
CA GLY A 24 28.21 41.61 45.33
C GLY A 24 27.00 40.80 44.87
N MET A 25 26.08 41.43 44.17
CA MET A 25 25.17 40.70 43.30
C MET A 25 26.08 40.04 42.28
N ALA A 26 26.42 38.78 42.52
CA ALA A 26 26.85 37.90 41.45
C ALA A 26 25.67 37.86 40.50
N CYS A 27 25.75 38.64 39.42
CA CYS A 27 24.88 38.50 38.28
C CYS A 27 25.31 37.22 37.59
N GLY A 28 25.01 36.06 38.21
CA GLY A 28 25.09 34.77 37.55
C GLY A 28 23.94 34.72 36.56
N GLU A 29 24.21 34.31 35.37
CA GLU A 29 23.16 34.00 34.42
C GLU A 29 22.21 32.98 35.04
N ALA A 30 20.91 33.09 34.76
CA ALA A 30 19.93 32.21 35.34
C ALA A 30 20.03 30.80 34.71
N GLU A 31 19.76 29.80 35.52
CA GLU A 31 19.77 28.41 35.06
C GLU A 31 18.69 28.20 33.99
N PRO A 32 19.01 27.45 32.88
CA PRO A 32 18.04 27.18 31.83
C PRO A 32 16.94 26.25 32.35
N ILE A 33 15.70 26.49 31.92
CA ILE A 33 14.53 25.72 32.29
C ILE A 33 13.86 25.23 30.99
N VAL A 34 13.64 23.93 30.85
CA VAL A 34 12.87 23.33 29.74
C VAL A 34 11.43 23.09 30.22
N THR A 35 10.46 23.66 29.53
CA THR A 35 9.03 23.52 29.85
C THR A 35 8.30 22.58 28.88
N SER A 36 8.71 22.54 27.61
CA SER A 36 8.15 21.62 26.62
C SER A 36 9.12 21.29 25.48
N VAL A 37 8.91 20.14 24.83
CA VAL A 37 9.67 19.69 23.68
C VAL A 37 8.67 19.23 22.61
N VAL A 38 8.74 19.78 21.40
CA VAL A 38 7.78 19.53 20.33
C VAL A 38 8.50 19.18 19.03
N PRO A 39 8.22 18.01 18.45
CA PRO A 39 7.49 16.88 19.03
C PRO A 39 8.25 16.22 20.18
N GLU A 40 7.57 15.46 21.05
CA GLU A 40 8.18 14.73 22.18
C GLU A 40 9.08 13.57 21.76
N PHE A 41 8.90 13.11 20.54
CA PHE A 41 9.76 12.11 19.88
C PHE A 41 9.81 12.36 18.38
N ALA A 42 10.91 11.99 17.75
CA ALA A 42 11.08 12.12 16.29
C ALA A 42 12.23 11.25 15.77
N PRO A 43 12.26 10.89 14.50
CA PRO A 43 13.40 10.23 13.91
C PRO A 43 14.60 11.18 13.74
N ALA A 44 15.74 10.58 13.44
CA ALA A 44 16.96 11.33 13.08
C ALA A 44 16.67 12.36 11.97
N ASP A 45 17.41 13.48 11.98
CA ASP A 45 17.28 14.61 11.06
C ASP A 45 16.00 15.46 11.21
N SER A 46 15.11 15.14 12.15
CA SER A 46 13.91 15.92 12.43
C SER A 46 14.23 17.23 13.14
N LEU A 47 13.42 18.26 12.85
CA LEU A 47 13.51 19.54 13.55
C LEU A 47 12.70 19.48 14.84
N ILE A 48 13.32 19.88 15.96
CA ILE A 48 12.75 19.88 17.30
C ILE A 48 12.72 21.30 17.83
N ILE A 49 11.63 21.67 18.48
CA ILE A 49 11.47 22.95 19.20
C ILE A 49 11.45 22.65 20.69
N VAL A 50 12.40 23.20 21.42
CA VAL A 50 12.42 23.19 22.87
C VAL A 50 11.92 24.57 23.34
N GLN A 51 10.92 24.59 24.20
CA GLN A 51 10.42 25.81 24.85
C GLN A 51 10.84 25.86 26.32
N GLY A 52 11.09 27.04 26.81
CA GLY A 52 11.56 27.18 28.19
C GLY A 52 11.84 28.63 28.58
N GLU A 53 12.73 28.81 29.52
CA GLU A 53 13.25 30.08 29.96
C GLU A 53 14.77 30.01 30.04
N HIS A 54 15.46 31.12 29.77
CA HIS A 54 16.92 31.22 29.81
C HIS A 54 17.64 30.27 28.88
N LEU A 55 17.07 29.99 27.70
CA LEU A 55 17.62 29.07 26.70
C LEU A 55 18.59 29.77 25.72
N GLU A 56 18.74 31.08 25.77
CA GLU A 56 19.81 31.75 25.04
C GLU A 56 21.18 31.44 25.63
N GLY A 57 22.22 31.51 24.81
CA GLY A 57 23.59 31.27 25.30
C GLY A 57 23.94 29.81 25.53
N ILE A 58 23.20 28.86 24.95
CA ILE A 58 23.57 27.43 24.99
C ILE A 58 24.93 27.25 24.32
N THR A 59 25.88 26.70 25.08
CA THR A 59 27.26 26.43 24.65
C THR A 59 27.42 25.02 24.18
N GLU A 60 26.76 24.07 24.84
CA GLU A 60 26.82 22.65 24.51
C GLU A 60 25.45 21.96 24.57
N MET A 61 25.27 20.99 23.70
CA MET A 61 24.15 20.04 23.73
C MET A 61 24.67 18.63 23.68
N ARG A 62 24.13 17.73 24.53
CA ARG A 62 24.56 16.33 24.62
C ARG A 62 23.35 15.39 24.61
N PHE A 63 23.48 14.26 23.89
CA PHE A 63 22.59 13.10 23.97
C PHE A 63 23.30 12.00 24.75
N ASP A 64 22.81 11.66 25.95
CA ASP A 64 23.47 10.74 26.89
C ASP A 64 24.98 10.99 27.05
N GLY A 65 25.35 12.29 27.17
CA GLY A 65 26.75 12.72 27.31
C GLY A 65 27.52 12.84 25.98
N GLN A 66 27.00 12.37 24.85
CA GLN A 66 27.64 12.56 23.56
C GLN A 66 27.36 13.97 23.02
N LEU A 67 28.41 14.73 22.74
CA LEU A 67 28.31 16.09 22.19
C LEU A 67 27.67 16.09 20.80
N VAL A 68 26.74 17.00 20.58
CA VAL A 68 25.99 17.17 19.35
C VAL A 68 26.20 18.56 18.78
N ASN A 69 26.40 18.65 17.48
CA ASN A 69 26.44 19.95 16.81
C ASN A 69 25.03 20.49 16.60
N PHE A 70 24.79 21.73 16.97
CA PHE A 70 23.57 22.46 16.73
C PHE A 70 23.88 23.89 16.26
N ASN A 71 22.88 24.55 15.67
CA ASN A 71 23.08 25.89 15.17
C ASN A 71 22.62 26.91 16.21
N THR A 72 23.56 27.63 16.84
CA THR A 72 23.29 28.63 17.86
C THR A 72 22.50 29.84 17.37
N ALA A 73 22.41 30.07 16.04
CA ALA A 73 21.62 31.17 15.49
C ALA A 73 20.10 31.02 15.68
N TYR A 74 19.64 29.84 16.07
CA TYR A 74 18.23 29.56 16.37
C TYR A 74 17.91 29.53 17.88
N ASN A 75 18.82 29.98 18.70
CA ASN A 75 18.62 30.11 20.15
C ASN A 75 17.99 31.46 20.48
N ALA A 76 16.97 31.40 21.29
CA ALA A 76 16.32 32.56 21.90
C ALA A 76 16.05 32.26 23.38
N ASP A 77 15.81 33.29 24.19
CA ASP A 77 15.58 33.11 25.63
C ASP A 77 14.49 32.06 25.95
N GLN A 78 13.43 32.03 25.15
CA GLN A 78 12.27 31.17 25.40
C GLN A 78 12.16 29.98 24.46
N ALA A 79 13.02 29.82 23.46
CA ALA A 79 12.95 28.77 22.51
C ALA A 79 14.31 28.40 21.87
N LEU A 80 14.53 27.12 21.67
CA LEU A 80 15.67 26.56 20.96
C LEU A 80 15.17 25.66 19.85
N LEU A 81 15.74 25.80 18.66
CA LEU A 81 15.53 24.86 17.55
C LEU A 81 16.79 24.06 17.29
N PHE A 82 16.65 22.75 17.20
CA PHE A 82 17.75 21.89 16.80
C PHE A 82 17.26 20.74 15.91
N ARG A 83 18.19 20.07 15.20
CA ARG A 83 17.92 18.82 14.49
C ARG A 83 18.43 17.65 15.27
N VAL A 84 17.62 16.59 15.35
CA VAL A 84 18.09 15.29 15.85
C VAL A 84 19.28 14.84 14.98
N PRO A 85 20.43 14.53 15.56
CA PRO A 85 21.61 14.14 14.79
C PRO A 85 21.35 12.87 13.99
N ARG A 86 21.87 12.82 12.76
CA ARG A 86 21.70 11.68 11.84
C ARG A 86 22.34 10.37 12.33
N ASN A 87 23.33 10.48 13.20
CA ASN A 87 24.10 9.34 13.71
C ASN A 87 23.64 8.85 15.09
N VAL A 88 22.54 9.38 15.60
CA VAL A 88 21.93 8.93 16.86
C VAL A 88 20.91 7.84 16.54
N PRO A 89 21.14 6.59 16.97
CA PRO A 89 20.20 5.51 16.69
C PRO A 89 18.87 5.68 17.47
N PRO A 90 17.80 5.03 17.03
CA PRO A 90 16.54 5.03 17.76
C PRO A 90 16.67 4.46 19.16
N ALA A 91 16.40 5.27 20.16
CA ALA A 91 16.40 4.94 21.59
C ALA A 91 15.81 6.08 22.41
N GLN A 92 15.65 5.84 23.71
CA GLN A 92 15.38 6.88 24.71
C GLN A 92 16.71 7.53 25.13
N TYR A 93 16.79 8.85 25.05
CA TYR A 93 17.96 9.65 25.42
C TYR A 93 17.63 10.65 26.51
N THR A 94 18.64 11.03 27.29
CA THR A 94 18.64 12.23 28.10
C THR A 94 19.38 13.31 27.33
N VAL A 95 18.66 14.37 26.90
CA VAL A 95 19.27 15.53 26.26
C VAL A 95 19.64 16.52 27.35
N THR A 96 20.91 16.95 27.35
CA THR A 96 21.43 17.96 28.28
C THR A 96 21.84 19.20 27.51
N LEU A 97 21.39 20.34 27.96
CA LEU A 97 21.74 21.67 27.49
C LEU A 97 22.62 22.34 28.53
N GLU A 98 23.73 22.95 28.11
CA GLU A 98 24.67 23.67 28.97
C GLU A 98 24.72 25.12 28.54
N THR A 99 24.57 26.05 29.52
CA THR A 99 24.71 27.49 29.37
C THR A 99 25.70 28.00 30.41
N ASP A 100 26.10 29.27 30.34
CA ASP A 100 26.91 29.91 31.37
C ASP A 100 26.16 29.99 32.71
N GLY A 101 24.83 29.95 32.73
CA GLY A 101 23.98 29.94 33.92
C GLY A 101 23.80 28.57 34.57
N GLY A 102 24.10 27.46 33.89
CA GLY A 102 23.90 26.10 34.40
C GLY A 102 23.50 25.10 33.34
N THR A 103 22.86 23.99 33.77
CA THR A 103 22.45 22.90 32.90
C THR A 103 20.97 22.56 33.04
N ALA A 104 20.29 22.28 31.93
CA ALA A 104 18.97 21.68 31.92
C ALA A 104 19.01 20.31 31.21
N SER A 105 18.14 19.39 31.63
CA SER A 105 18.04 18.07 31.00
C SER A 105 16.58 17.67 30.80
N PHE A 106 16.29 16.98 29.71
CA PHE A 106 14.97 16.43 29.41
C PHE A 106 15.08 15.08 28.70
N PRO A 107 14.10 14.20 28.88
CA PRO A 107 14.04 12.96 28.12
C PRO A 107 13.59 13.24 26.69
N PHE A 108 14.21 12.57 25.72
CA PHE A 108 13.81 12.64 24.32
C PHE A 108 13.95 11.26 23.66
N ARG A 109 12.90 10.81 22.98
CA ARG A 109 12.94 9.55 22.26
C ARG A 109 13.25 9.77 20.78
N VAL A 110 14.38 9.28 20.32
CA VAL A 110 14.67 9.15 18.89
C VAL A 110 13.90 7.93 18.40
N SER A 111 12.97 8.14 17.49
CA SER A 111 12.17 7.08 16.88
C SER A 111 12.78 6.59 15.57
N GLU A 112 12.32 5.45 15.09
CA GLU A 112 12.54 5.06 13.71
C GLU A 112 11.87 6.08 12.76
N ALA A 113 12.34 6.13 11.52
CA ALA A 113 11.67 6.90 10.48
C ALA A 113 10.28 6.31 10.21
N ALA A 114 9.31 7.17 9.92
CA ALA A 114 7.96 6.74 9.58
C ALA A 114 7.96 5.80 8.37
N PRO A 115 7.13 4.75 8.37
CA PRO A 115 6.99 3.86 7.23
C PRO A 115 6.47 4.63 6.02
N GLN A 116 6.84 4.16 4.83
CA GLN A 116 6.36 4.71 3.57
C GLN A 116 5.92 3.57 2.67
N ILE A 117 4.73 3.66 2.07
CA ILE A 117 4.30 2.78 1.00
C ILE A 117 4.49 3.55 -0.31
N ILE A 118 5.30 2.99 -1.22
CA ILE A 118 5.53 3.53 -2.56
C ILE A 118 4.46 2.99 -3.49
N GLU A 119 4.27 1.67 -3.49
CA GLU A 119 3.28 0.98 -4.32
C GLU A 119 2.87 -0.36 -3.72
N ILE A 120 1.71 -0.83 -4.11
CA ILE A 120 1.29 -2.22 -4.02
C ILE A 120 1.42 -2.79 -5.42
N LEU A 121 2.12 -3.92 -5.57
CA LEU A 121 2.41 -4.48 -6.91
C LEU A 121 1.14 -4.83 -7.68
N GLN A 122 0.06 -5.22 -6.96
CA GLN A 122 -1.21 -5.59 -7.54
C GLN A 122 -2.24 -4.47 -7.33
N ASP A 123 -2.98 -4.11 -8.37
CA ASP A 123 -4.15 -3.22 -8.26
C ASP A 123 -5.36 -3.94 -7.66
N GLN A 124 -5.41 -5.27 -7.81
CA GLN A 124 -6.46 -6.16 -7.32
C GLN A 124 -5.85 -7.36 -6.61
N ALA A 125 -6.52 -7.85 -5.58
CA ALA A 125 -6.12 -9.06 -4.89
C ALA A 125 -7.34 -9.87 -4.42
N ALA A 126 -7.26 -11.18 -4.54
CA ALA A 126 -8.28 -12.08 -4.02
C ALA A 126 -8.18 -12.22 -2.49
N LEU A 127 -9.29 -12.60 -1.86
CA LEU A 127 -9.29 -13.01 -0.46
C LEU A 127 -8.31 -14.18 -0.27
N GLY A 128 -7.45 -14.09 0.75
CA GLY A 128 -6.42 -15.09 1.04
C GLY A 128 -5.15 -14.96 0.20
N GLU A 129 -5.13 -14.16 -0.86
CA GLU A 129 -3.96 -13.93 -1.69
C GLU A 129 -2.86 -13.17 -0.91
N VAL A 130 -1.61 -13.44 -1.25
CA VAL A 130 -0.47 -12.70 -0.69
C VAL A 130 -0.09 -11.57 -1.63
N ILE A 131 -0.27 -10.33 -1.16
CA ILE A 131 0.15 -9.13 -1.88
C ILE A 131 1.57 -8.72 -1.49
N LYS A 132 2.21 -7.98 -2.39
CA LYS A 132 3.54 -7.44 -2.19
C LYS A 132 3.51 -5.91 -2.19
N ILE A 133 4.00 -5.33 -1.11
CA ILE A 133 4.01 -3.89 -0.86
C ILE A 133 5.45 -3.42 -0.86
N TYR A 134 5.77 -2.47 -1.71
CA TYR A 134 7.08 -1.81 -1.75
C TYR A 134 7.04 -0.47 -1.03
N GLY A 135 8.11 -0.20 -0.30
CA GLY A 135 8.17 1.03 0.48
C GLY A 135 9.51 1.25 1.17
N ALA A 136 9.48 1.80 2.37
CA ALA A 136 10.65 2.02 3.21
C ALA A 136 10.27 2.08 4.69
N ASN A 137 11.26 1.85 5.55
CA ASN A 137 11.16 1.98 7.00
C ASN A 137 10.14 1.04 7.66
N PHE A 138 10.02 -0.17 7.14
CA PHE A 138 9.20 -1.22 7.73
C PHE A 138 9.96 -1.90 8.86
N PHE A 139 9.82 -1.37 10.09
CA PHE A 139 10.52 -1.84 11.28
C PHE A 139 9.53 -2.33 12.35
N ASP A 140 9.92 -3.38 13.09
CA ASP A 140 9.14 -3.92 14.20
C ASP A 140 8.93 -2.92 15.36
N PRO A 141 7.75 -2.93 16.01
CA PRO A 141 6.58 -3.76 15.70
C PRO A 141 5.90 -3.29 14.42
N LEU A 142 5.44 -4.24 13.62
CA LEU A 142 4.82 -3.98 12.32
C LEU A 142 3.43 -4.61 12.28
N GLU A 143 2.44 -3.79 11.95
CA GLU A 143 1.04 -4.23 11.79
C GLU A 143 0.51 -3.75 10.44
N ILE A 144 -0.34 -4.55 9.83
CA ILE A 144 -1.00 -4.24 8.57
C ILE A 144 -2.52 -4.39 8.70
N TYR A 145 -3.25 -3.46 8.08
CA TYR A 145 -4.71 -3.45 8.05
C TYR A 145 -5.22 -3.19 6.66
N PHE A 146 -6.33 -3.84 6.32
CA PHE A 146 -7.01 -3.71 5.03
C PHE A 146 -8.36 -3.04 5.21
N SER A 147 -8.82 -2.28 4.19
CA SER A 147 -10.09 -1.57 4.20
C SER A 147 -10.20 -0.54 5.33
N GLY A 148 -11.36 0.12 5.45
CA GLY A 148 -11.62 1.03 6.55
C GLY A 148 -10.64 2.20 6.64
N GLY A 149 -10.36 2.61 7.86
CA GLY A 149 -9.46 3.72 8.19
C GLY A 149 -8.83 3.55 9.56
N LEU A 150 -8.17 4.61 10.01
CA LEU A 150 -7.67 4.74 11.38
C LEU A 150 -8.26 6.02 11.99
N ASP A 151 -8.50 6.00 13.30
CA ASP A 151 -8.90 7.16 14.05
C ASP A 151 -7.73 8.15 14.30
N GLU A 152 -7.99 9.26 15.02
CA GLU A 152 -6.96 10.27 15.30
C GLU A 152 -5.81 9.73 16.13
N GLU A 153 -6.03 8.68 16.92
CA GLU A 153 -5.02 7.99 17.71
C GLU A 153 -4.35 6.82 16.98
N MET A 154 -4.53 6.73 15.66
CA MET A 154 -3.95 5.69 14.79
C MET A 154 -4.43 4.26 15.11
N ARG A 155 -5.63 4.14 15.70
CA ARG A 155 -6.26 2.84 15.95
C ARG A 155 -7.15 2.45 14.78
N PRO A 156 -7.23 1.16 14.44
CA PRO A 156 -8.08 0.67 13.35
C PRO A 156 -9.55 1.06 13.55
N LEU A 157 -10.13 1.69 12.52
CA LEU A 157 -11.54 2.02 12.45
C LEU A 157 -12.15 1.33 11.24
N ASP A 158 -13.01 0.34 11.46
CA ASP A 158 -13.60 -0.49 10.42
C ASP A 158 -12.58 -1.17 9.48
N SER A 159 -11.34 -1.32 9.97
CA SER A 159 -10.25 -1.99 9.28
C SER A 159 -10.13 -3.45 9.70
N VAL A 160 -9.62 -4.28 8.80
CA VAL A 160 -9.41 -5.70 9.04
C VAL A 160 -7.91 -5.98 9.16
N PRO A 161 -7.44 -6.59 10.27
CA PRO A 161 -6.02 -6.92 10.41
C PRO A 161 -5.60 -7.98 9.41
N GLY A 162 -4.46 -7.76 8.75
CA GLY A 162 -3.82 -8.69 7.82
C GLY A 162 -2.71 -9.51 8.49
N GLU A 163 -2.40 -10.64 7.88
CA GLU A 163 -1.25 -11.46 8.26
C GLU A 163 -0.01 -11.00 7.49
N ILE A 164 1.06 -10.63 8.18
CA ILE A 164 2.36 -10.39 7.57
C ILE A 164 3.06 -11.74 7.39
N VAL A 165 3.21 -12.17 6.14
CA VAL A 165 3.88 -13.43 5.78
C VAL A 165 5.40 -13.29 5.89
N SER A 166 5.92 -12.17 5.41
CA SER A 166 7.33 -11.81 5.53
C SER A 166 7.51 -10.31 5.30
N PHE A 167 8.61 -9.76 5.80
CA PHE A 167 8.98 -8.38 5.49
C PHE A 167 10.49 -8.15 5.57
N THR A 168 10.91 -7.07 4.91
CA THR A 168 12.23 -6.44 5.02
C THR A 168 12.02 -4.95 5.30
N ALA A 169 13.08 -4.16 5.40
CA ALA A 169 12.94 -2.71 5.61
C ALA A 169 12.24 -1.97 4.44
N ASP A 170 12.13 -2.59 3.27
CA ASP A 170 11.60 -1.99 2.02
C ASP A 170 10.45 -2.78 1.38
N THR A 171 10.11 -3.93 1.89
CA THR A 171 9.10 -4.81 1.29
C THR A 171 8.28 -5.52 2.37
N ILE A 172 6.95 -5.57 2.21
CA ILE A 172 6.05 -6.40 3.00
C ILE A 172 5.33 -7.36 2.06
N CYS A 173 5.31 -8.65 2.42
CA CYS A 173 4.40 -9.65 1.85
C CYS A 173 3.29 -9.90 2.88
N ALA A 174 2.05 -9.60 2.52
CA ALA A 174 0.91 -9.71 3.44
C ALA A 174 -0.25 -10.44 2.81
N ARG A 175 -0.94 -11.27 3.59
CA ARG A 175 -2.14 -11.98 3.16
C ARG A 175 -3.37 -11.12 3.34
N VAL A 176 -4.16 -11.01 2.28
CA VAL A 176 -5.48 -10.35 2.30
C VAL A 176 -6.44 -11.17 3.16
N PRO A 177 -7.05 -10.60 4.21
CA PRO A 177 -7.97 -11.32 5.08
C PRO A 177 -9.27 -11.73 4.36
N ASP A 178 -9.89 -12.83 4.80
CA ASP A 178 -11.12 -13.36 4.20
C ASP A 178 -12.34 -12.41 4.30
N ASN A 179 -12.29 -11.43 5.19
CA ASN A 179 -13.33 -10.42 5.36
C ASN A 179 -12.91 -9.00 4.94
N ALA A 180 -11.78 -8.87 4.25
CA ALA A 180 -11.36 -7.59 3.67
C ALA A 180 -12.34 -7.12 2.59
N ARG A 181 -12.35 -5.80 2.38
CA ARG A 181 -13.10 -5.13 1.31
C ARG A 181 -12.17 -4.21 0.55
N ALA A 182 -12.59 -3.79 -0.64
CA ALA A 182 -11.86 -2.79 -1.40
C ALA A 182 -11.63 -1.53 -0.56
N GLY A 183 -10.41 -1.02 -0.58
CA GLY A 183 -10.02 0.13 0.23
C GLY A 183 -8.52 0.28 0.35
N TYR A 184 -8.11 1.17 1.25
CA TYR A 184 -6.69 1.43 1.46
C TYR A 184 -6.05 0.36 2.34
N VAL A 185 -4.76 0.13 2.09
CA VAL A 185 -3.90 -0.68 2.97
C VAL A 185 -3.17 0.27 3.92
N HIS A 186 -3.16 -0.08 5.18
CA HIS A 186 -2.58 0.71 6.26
C HIS A 186 -1.45 -0.07 6.92
N VAL A 187 -0.32 0.58 7.15
CA VAL A 187 0.82 0.01 7.88
C VAL A 187 1.13 0.87 9.08
N ILE A 188 1.20 0.25 10.25
CA ILE A 188 1.69 0.83 11.49
C ILE A 188 3.03 0.17 11.81
N ALA A 189 4.06 0.97 12.01
CA ALA A 189 5.39 0.53 12.37
C ALA A 189 5.90 1.33 13.57
N ASN A 190 7.06 0.97 14.10
CA ASN A 190 7.65 1.69 15.24
C ASN A 190 7.83 3.19 14.98
N GLY A 191 8.08 3.59 13.75
CA GLY A 191 8.26 5.00 13.35
C GLY A 191 6.95 5.76 13.07
N GLY A 192 5.80 5.11 13.09
CA GLY A 192 4.49 5.74 12.85
C GLY A 192 3.61 4.96 11.88
N TYR A 193 2.77 5.66 11.18
CA TYR A 193 1.70 5.15 10.33
C TYR A 193 1.84 5.64 8.89
N VAL A 194 1.42 4.80 7.95
CA VAL A 194 1.26 5.16 6.53
C VAL A 194 0.05 4.44 5.93
N ARG A 195 -0.56 5.10 4.96
CA ARG A 195 -1.63 4.55 4.10
C ARG A 195 -1.10 4.40 2.68
N SER A 196 -1.57 3.37 1.96
CA SER A 196 -1.25 3.19 0.54
C SER A 196 -1.65 4.42 -0.30
N PRO A 197 -0.92 4.75 -1.37
CA PRO A 197 -1.23 5.89 -2.23
C PRO A 197 -2.53 5.70 -3.02
N ALA A 198 -2.89 4.46 -3.34
CA ALA A 198 -4.11 4.07 -4.02
C ALA A 198 -4.86 2.99 -3.21
N PRO A 199 -6.18 2.87 -3.37
CA PRO A 199 -6.93 1.76 -2.83
C PRO A 199 -6.53 0.46 -3.53
N LEU A 200 -6.61 -0.66 -2.81
CA LEU A 200 -6.54 -2.01 -3.33
C LEU A 200 -7.98 -2.51 -3.57
N ASP A 201 -8.26 -3.00 -4.77
CA ASP A 201 -9.51 -3.70 -5.04
C ASP A 201 -9.41 -5.12 -4.46
N VAL A 202 -10.21 -5.38 -3.44
CA VAL A 202 -10.33 -6.72 -2.87
C VAL A 202 -11.45 -7.44 -3.59
N VAL A 203 -11.11 -8.57 -4.20
CA VAL A 203 -12.04 -9.33 -5.03
C VAL A 203 -12.33 -10.70 -4.42
N ASN A 204 -13.57 -11.12 -4.55
CA ASN A 204 -13.91 -12.52 -4.40
C ASN A 204 -13.75 -13.18 -5.76
N ALA A 205 -12.66 -13.93 -5.94
CA ALA A 205 -12.39 -14.61 -7.20
C ALA A 205 -13.13 -15.95 -7.25
N LEU A 206 -14.14 -16.01 -8.12
CA LEU A 206 -14.82 -17.23 -8.46
C LEU A 206 -14.05 -17.90 -9.60
N LEU A 207 -13.08 -18.76 -9.26
CA LEU A 207 -12.25 -19.45 -10.23
C LEU A 207 -13.13 -20.34 -11.13
N ILE A 208 -13.11 -20.10 -12.42
CA ILE A 208 -13.79 -20.95 -13.41
C ILE A 208 -12.89 -22.16 -13.71
N THR A 209 -11.63 -21.90 -14.04
CA THR A 209 -10.61 -22.93 -14.27
C THR A 209 -9.20 -22.32 -14.26
N ASP A 210 -8.26 -23.09 -13.74
CA ASP A 210 -6.81 -22.85 -13.86
C ASP A 210 -6.15 -23.83 -14.85
N PHE A 211 -6.95 -24.67 -15.53
CA PHE A 211 -6.51 -25.74 -16.42
C PHE A 211 -5.68 -26.84 -15.74
N ASP A 212 -5.49 -26.80 -14.44
CA ASP A 212 -4.81 -27.80 -13.61
C ASP A 212 -5.77 -28.71 -12.83
N GLY A 213 -7.06 -28.55 -13.10
CA GLY A 213 -8.10 -29.38 -12.48
C GLY A 213 -8.79 -28.68 -11.29
N ASN A 214 -8.58 -27.38 -11.09
CA ASN A 214 -9.28 -26.61 -10.07
C ASN A 214 -10.34 -25.67 -10.66
N GLY A 215 -11.22 -25.18 -9.81
CA GLY A 215 -12.27 -24.22 -10.16
C GLY A 215 -13.65 -24.86 -10.31
N LEU A 216 -14.63 -24.05 -10.73
CA LEU A 216 -16.03 -24.47 -10.93
C LEU A 216 -16.19 -25.42 -12.13
N ARG A 217 -15.27 -25.40 -13.05
CA ARG A 217 -15.30 -26.15 -14.29
C ARG A 217 -13.94 -26.83 -14.56
N PRO A 218 -13.50 -27.76 -13.69
CA PRO A 218 -12.20 -28.40 -13.81
C PRO A 218 -12.15 -29.48 -14.90
N ASP A 219 -13.28 -29.86 -15.47
CA ASP A 219 -13.39 -30.95 -16.42
C ASP A 219 -13.04 -30.53 -17.85
N LEU A 220 -11.86 -30.92 -18.28
CA LEU A 220 -11.27 -30.57 -19.57
C LEU A 220 -12.04 -31.16 -20.79
N ASP A 221 -12.69 -32.30 -20.65
CA ASP A 221 -13.48 -32.91 -21.73
C ASP A 221 -14.66 -32.05 -22.13
N THR A 222 -15.13 -31.19 -21.20
CA THR A 222 -16.20 -30.23 -21.45
C THR A 222 -15.74 -29.06 -22.34
N TYR A 223 -14.46 -28.71 -22.30
CA TYR A 223 -13.91 -27.56 -23.01
C TYR A 223 -13.67 -27.86 -24.52
N PHE A 224 -13.08 -28.98 -24.81
CA PHE A 224 -12.65 -29.30 -26.17
C PHE A 224 -13.77 -29.62 -27.15
N SER A 225 -14.96 -29.94 -26.65
CA SER A 225 -16.08 -30.39 -27.51
C SER A 225 -16.70 -29.27 -28.37
N ARG A 226 -16.34 -28.01 -28.20
CA ARG A 226 -16.89 -26.84 -28.91
C ARG A 226 -15.87 -25.92 -29.57
N ALA A 227 -14.58 -26.26 -29.58
CA ALA A 227 -13.67 -25.56 -30.44
C ALA A 227 -14.13 -25.73 -31.89
N ARG A 228 -14.70 -24.71 -32.49
CA ARG A 228 -15.07 -24.67 -33.90
C ARG A 228 -13.99 -23.93 -34.65
N GLN A 229 -13.30 -24.64 -35.49
CA GLN A 229 -12.67 -24.04 -36.65
C GLN A 229 -13.81 -23.61 -37.58
N LEU A 230 -14.08 -22.32 -37.70
CA LEU A 230 -15.16 -21.82 -38.55
C LEU A 230 -14.88 -22.00 -40.04
N ASP A 231 -13.63 -22.30 -40.38
CA ASP A 231 -13.21 -22.54 -41.76
C ASP A 231 -12.35 -23.81 -41.85
N GLN A 232 -12.87 -24.77 -42.60
CA GLN A 232 -12.23 -26.00 -43.07
C GLN A 232 -11.97 -27.12 -42.06
N ASN A 233 -12.84 -28.12 -42.16
CA ASN A 233 -12.67 -29.50 -41.73
C ASN A 233 -12.35 -29.75 -40.24
N PRO A 234 -13.33 -30.13 -39.44
CA PRO A 234 -13.25 -30.19 -37.98
C PRO A 234 -12.43 -31.38 -37.45
N ARG A 235 -11.46 -31.90 -38.18
CA ARG A 235 -10.83 -33.15 -37.84
C ARG A 235 -9.63 -33.12 -36.94
N ASP A 236 -9.08 -31.96 -36.66
CA ASP A 236 -7.93 -31.90 -35.73
C ASP A 236 -7.93 -30.65 -34.84
N LEU A 237 -8.83 -30.63 -33.87
CA LEU A 237 -8.88 -29.64 -32.81
C LEU A 237 -7.62 -29.70 -31.93
N SER A 238 -6.93 -30.82 -31.90
CA SER A 238 -5.72 -31.04 -31.12
C SER A 238 -4.54 -30.15 -31.57
N THR A 239 -4.58 -29.60 -32.77
CA THR A 239 -3.57 -28.66 -33.25
C THR A 239 -3.84 -27.23 -32.89
N PHE A 240 -5.08 -26.92 -32.51
CA PHE A 240 -5.55 -25.57 -32.32
C PHE A 240 -5.69 -25.14 -30.82
N VAL A 241 -6.22 -26.07 -30.03
CA VAL A 241 -6.43 -25.86 -28.59
C VAL A 241 -5.72 -26.98 -27.83
N ARG A 242 -4.83 -26.65 -26.94
CA ARG A 242 -4.06 -27.62 -26.13
C ARG A 242 -3.81 -27.09 -24.74
N LEU A 243 -3.66 -28.00 -23.79
CA LEU A 243 -2.96 -27.71 -22.54
C LEU A 243 -1.45 -27.80 -22.81
N HIS A 244 -0.71 -26.88 -22.26
CA HIS A 244 0.72 -26.72 -22.54
C HIS A 244 1.49 -26.24 -21.32
N ASP A 245 2.78 -26.50 -21.31
CA ASP A 245 3.76 -26.12 -20.32
C ASP A 245 4.85 -25.16 -20.85
N SER A 246 4.67 -24.63 -22.08
CA SER A 246 5.62 -23.70 -22.71
C SER A 246 4.86 -22.64 -23.54
N PRO A 247 5.07 -21.31 -23.33
CA PRO A 247 6.11 -20.70 -22.49
C PRO A 247 6.01 -21.12 -21.02
N GLU A 248 7.01 -20.78 -20.19
CA GLU A 248 6.96 -21.10 -18.76
C GLU A 248 5.65 -20.63 -18.14
N PRO A 249 4.83 -21.52 -17.58
CA PRO A 249 3.52 -21.16 -17.02
C PRO A 249 3.68 -20.34 -15.75
N ILE A 250 2.59 -19.68 -15.34
CA ILE A 250 2.52 -19.05 -14.03
C ILE A 250 2.51 -20.14 -12.95
N ASP A 251 1.67 -21.17 -13.18
CA ASP A 251 1.55 -22.37 -12.37
C ASP A 251 1.00 -23.49 -13.25
N GLY A 252 1.44 -24.73 -13.06
CA GLY A 252 0.91 -25.91 -13.73
C GLY A 252 0.87 -25.85 -15.26
N GLN A 253 -0.33 -26.00 -15.84
CA GLN A 253 -0.61 -25.98 -17.26
C GLN A 253 -1.55 -24.83 -17.62
N PHE A 254 -1.50 -24.38 -18.86
CA PHE A 254 -2.38 -23.35 -19.40
C PHE A 254 -3.02 -23.78 -20.72
N LEU A 255 -4.07 -23.07 -21.13
CA LEU A 255 -4.71 -23.25 -22.42
C LEU A 255 -3.96 -22.51 -23.52
N LYS A 256 -3.43 -23.24 -24.50
CA LYS A 256 -2.82 -22.66 -25.70
C LYS A 256 -3.79 -22.66 -26.86
N LEU A 257 -4.10 -21.47 -27.37
CA LEU A 257 -4.79 -21.26 -28.64
C LEU A 257 -3.78 -20.84 -29.70
N SER A 258 -3.69 -21.56 -30.81
CA SER A 258 -2.77 -21.19 -31.89
C SER A 258 -3.33 -21.59 -33.25
N GLY A 259 -3.06 -20.79 -34.28
CA GLY A 259 -3.51 -21.10 -35.63
C GLY A 259 -3.14 -20.04 -36.65
N ARG A 260 -3.56 -20.26 -37.90
CA ARG A 260 -3.43 -19.28 -38.99
C ARG A 260 -4.81 -18.97 -39.54
N ARG A 261 -5.02 -17.72 -39.85
CA ARG A 261 -6.25 -17.29 -40.52
C ARG A 261 -6.09 -17.35 -42.02
N THR A 262 -7.07 -17.94 -42.69
CA THR A 262 -7.13 -18.00 -44.15
C THR A 262 -8.26 -17.20 -44.74
N SER A 263 -9.17 -16.68 -43.91
CA SER A 263 -10.32 -15.85 -44.31
C SER A 263 -10.63 -14.75 -43.28
N ALA A 264 -11.56 -13.84 -43.61
CA ALA A 264 -11.90 -12.69 -42.75
C ALA A 264 -12.65 -13.03 -41.46
N ASP A 265 -12.89 -14.29 -41.15
CA ASP A 265 -13.67 -14.71 -40.00
C ASP A 265 -12.82 -15.03 -38.77
N LEU A 266 -13.48 -15.08 -37.61
CA LEU A 266 -12.85 -15.48 -36.34
C LEU A 266 -12.24 -16.89 -36.48
N LEU A 267 -11.00 -17.06 -36.05
CA LEU A 267 -10.49 -18.37 -35.73
C LEU A 267 -11.22 -18.91 -34.51
N GLY A 268 -11.52 -20.17 -34.52
CA GLY A 268 -12.20 -20.84 -33.43
C GLY A 268 -11.53 -20.64 -32.09
N GLY A 269 -12.26 -20.85 -31.07
CA GLY A 269 -11.82 -20.69 -29.70
C GLY A 269 -12.48 -21.67 -28.76
N LEU A 270 -12.39 -21.42 -27.51
CA LEU A 270 -12.86 -22.25 -26.42
C LEU A 270 -14.10 -21.63 -25.77
N ALA A 271 -15.11 -22.42 -25.49
CA ALA A 271 -16.24 -22.07 -24.64
C ALA A 271 -16.12 -22.79 -23.29
N ILE A 272 -16.16 -22.03 -22.23
CA ILE A 272 -16.18 -22.51 -20.83
C ILE A 272 -17.46 -21.95 -20.18
N PRO A 273 -18.44 -22.77 -19.81
CA PRO A 273 -18.67 -24.17 -20.09
C PRO A 273 -19.50 -24.42 -21.36
N ARG A 274 -19.77 -25.68 -21.63
CA ARG A 274 -20.57 -26.11 -22.78
C ARG A 274 -22.08 -25.87 -22.61
N THR A 275 -22.61 -26.21 -21.45
CA THR A 275 -23.96 -25.98 -20.94
C THR A 275 -23.85 -26.00 -19.42
N GLY A 276 -24.57 -25.17 -18.72
CA GLY A 276 -24.44 -25.22 -17.28
C GLY A 276 -25.40 -24.29 -16.57
N GLU A 277 -25.48 -24.51 -15.30
CA GLU A 277 -26.09 -23.59 -14.36
C GLU A 277 -25.31 -22.28 -14.34
N PRO A 278 -25.98 -21.16 -14.02
CA PRO A 278 -25.30 -19.91 -13.78
C PRO A 278 -24.15 -20.03 -12.79
N LEU A 279 -23.15 -19.19 -12.95
CA LEU A 279 -21.93 -19.22 -12.13
C LEU A 279 -22.14 -18.77 -10.67
N GLY A 280 -23.37 -18.30 -10.33
CA GLY A 280 -23.69 -17.87 -8.97
C GLY A 280 -23.21 -16.45 -8.63
N ILE A 281 -22.94 -15.63 -9.65
CA ILE A 281 -22.51 -14.23 -9.48
C ILE A 281 -23.66 -13.45 -8.83
N VAL A 282 -23.36 -12.69 -7.78
CA VAL A 282 -24.34 -11.93 -7.00
C VAL A 282 -24.10 -10.41 -7.04
N THR A 283 -22.95 -9.97 -7.51
CA THR A 283 -22.63 -8.54 -7.62
C THR A 283 -23.14 -7.92 -8.90
N PRO A 284 -23.44 -6.61 -8.92
CA PRO A 284 -23.87 -5.92 -10.14
C PRO A 284 -22.72 -5.72 -11.12
N ASN A 285 -23.03 -5.51 -12.40
CA ASN A 285 -22.07 -5.35 -13.49
C ASN A 285 -20.92 -4.37 -13.23
N LEU A 286 -21.18 -3.30 -12.47
CA LEU A 286 -20.14 -2.30 -12.14
C LEU A 286 -19.05 -2.84 -11.21
N ARG A 287 -19.34 -3.92 -10.49
CA ARG A 287 -18.43 -4.53 -9.51
C ARG A 287 -18.07 -5.97 -9.87
N THR A 288 -18.39 -6.39 -11.08
CA THR A 288 -18.10 -7.73 -11.58
C THR A 288 -17.15 -7.64 -12.76
N LEU A 289 -16.08 -8.40 -12.72
CA LEU A 289 -15.05 -8.46 -13.75
C LEU A 289 -14.89 -9.89 -14.25
N VAL A 290 -14.59 -10.08 -15.53
CA VAL A 290 -13.95 -11.31 -15.99
C VAL A 290 -12.44 -11.10 -15.93
N THR A 291 -11.74 -12.02 -15.29
CA THR A 291 -10.28 -11.97 -15.15
C THR A 291 -9.66 -13.23 -15.71
N PHE A 292 -8.49 -13.09 -16.30
CA PHE A 292 -7.67 -14.22 -16.76
C PHE A 292 -6.24 -13.73 -16.98
N ASP A 293 -5.31 -14.67 -16.94
CA ASP A 293 -3.93 -14.40 -17.32
C ASP A 293 -3.74 -14.75 -18.79
N VAL A 294 -3.03 -13.92 -19.54
CA VAL A 294 -2.79 -14.14 -20.97
C VAL A 294 -1.34 -13.85 -21.35
N HIS A 295 -0.82 -14.67 -22.27
CA HIS A 295 0.50 -14.49 -22.88
C HIS A 295 0.36 -14.55 -24.39
N ASN A 296 0.97 -13.61 -25.12
CA ASN A 296 0.82 -13.47 -26.58
C ASN A 296 1.64 -14.47 -27.42
N GLY A 297 2.38 -15.37 -26.77
CA GLY A 297 3.24 -16.33 -27.47
C GLY A 297 4.33 -15.69 -28.34
N GLY A 298 4.67 -14.43 -28.10
CA GLY A 298 5.61 -13.63 -28.91
C GLY A 298 5.00 -13.16 -30.24
N ARG A 299 3.67 -12.91 -30.31
CA ARG A 299 2.93 -12.54 -31.52
C ARG A 299 2.17 -11.21 -31.33
N ASP A 300 2.62 -10.15 -31.97
CA ASP A 300 2.05 -8.79 -31.85
C ASP A 300 0.75 -8.59 -32.65
N ASN A 301 0.42 -9.51 -33.54
CA ASN A 301 -0.76 -9.42 -34.41
C ASN A 301 -1.99 -10.15 -33.86
N THR A 302 -1.88 -10.69 -32.65
CA THR A 302 -2.95 -11.49 -32.04
C THR A 302 -3.92 -10.61 -31.28
N PHE A 303 -5.21 -10.80 -31.57
CA PHE A 303 -6.31 -10.25 -30.78
C PHE A 303 -7.08 -11.40 -30.15
N LEU A 304 -7.43 -11.24 -28.88
CA LEU A 304 -8.25 -12.18 -28.15
C LEU A 304 -9.66 -11.59 -28.01
N LYS A 305 -10.62 -12.20 -28.64
CA LYS A 305 -12.04 -11.89 -28.45
C LYS A 305 -12.56 -12.66 -27.25
N VAL A 306 -13.20 -11.97 -26.33
CA VAL A 306 -13.80 -12.53 -25.12
C VAL A 306 -15.32 -12.33 -25.21
N ILE A 307 -16.07 -13.38 -24.93
CA ILE A 307 -17.54 -13.39 -24.96
C ILE A 307 -18.05 -14.01 -23.68
N LEU A 308 -19.02 -13.37 -23.03
CA LEU A 308 -19.81 -13.96 -21.95
C LEU A 308 -21.05 -14.62 -22.56
N THR A 309 -21.42 -15.80 -22.09
CA THR A 309 -22.64 -16.50 -22.50
C THR A 309 -23.56 -16.67 -21.31
N ASP A 310 -24.85 -16.37 -21.47
CA ASP A 310 -25.85 -16.55 -20.43
C ASP A 310 -26.61 -17.87 -20.54
N SER A 311 -27.47 -18.16 -19.56
CA SER A 311 -28.30 -19.36 -19.49
C SER A 311 -29.38 -19.43 -20.59
N ASP A 312 -29.70 -18.30 -21.18
CA ASP A 312 -30.65 -18.22 -22.30
C ASP A 312 -29.94 -18.50 -23.65
N GLY A 313 -28.62 -18.70 -23.62
CA GLY A 313 -27.77 -18.95 -24.78
C GLY A 313 -27.40 -17.68 -25.55
N ILE A 314 -27.56 -16.53 -24.93
CA ILE A 314 -27.21 -15.24 -25.52
C ILE A 314 -25.73 -14.96 -25.29
N ASP A 315 -25.04 -14.56 -26.36
CA ASP A 315 -23.64 -14.16 -26.33
C ASP A 315 -23.51 -12.64 -26.20
N TYR A 316 -22.71 -12.18 -25.26
CA TYR A 316 -22.40 -10.78 -25.03
C TYR A 316 -20.93 -10.52 -25.37
N ASP A 317 -20.73 -9.75 -26.41
CA ASP A 317 -19.40 -9.42 -26.90
C ASP A 317 -18.79 -8.27 -26.07
N LEU A 318 -17.48 -8.34 -25.85
CA LEU A 318 -16.72 -7.20 -25.38
C LEU A 318 -16.84 -6.06 -26.42
N GLN A 319 -17.17 -4.85 -25.99
CA GLN A 319 -17.46 -3.69 -26.87
C GLN A 319 -16.32 -3.28 -27.82
N THR A 320 -15.14 -3.81 -27.65
CA THR A 320 -13.99 -3.57 -28.52
C THR A 320 -13.81 -4.70 -29.52
N ARG A 321 -12.99 -4.49 -30.57
CA ARG A 321 -12.62 -5.54 -31.53
C ARG A 321 -11.95 -6.77 -30.94
N GLY A 322 -11.62 -6.74 -29.67
CA GLY A 322 -10.86 -7.75 -28.93
C GLY A 322 -9.73 -7.08 -28.13
N ILE A 323 -9.09 -7.87 -27.30
CA ILE A 323 -7.93 -7.45 -26.51
C ILE A 323 -6.69 -7.70 -27.40
N ARG A 324 -5.95 -6.64 -27.69
CA ARG A 324 -4.67 -6.77 -28.39
C ARG A 324 -3.60 -7.21 -27.40
N LEU A 325 -2.88 -8.27 -27.75
CA LEU A 325 -1.83 -8.82 -26.92
C LEU A 325 -0.48 -8.21 -27.33
N GLU A 326 -0.11 -7.08 -26.74
CA GLU A 326 1.10 -6.32 -27.08
C GLU A 326 2.27 -6.58 -26.15
N GLU A 327 2.00 -6.95 -24.90
CA GLU A 327 3.03 -7.10 -23.87
C GLU A 327 3.70 -8.46 -23.92
N GLU A 328 5.01 -8.50 -23.67
CA GLU A 328 5.75 -9.73 -23.51
C GLU A 328 5.50 -10.30 -22.10
N GLY A 329 5.37 -11.63 -22.04
CA GLY A 329 5.13 -12.34 -20.79
C GLY A 329 3.65 -12.54 -20.45
N TRP A 330 3.40 -12.98 -19.23
CA TRP A 330 2.05 -13.15 -18.70
C TRP A 330 1.50 -11.83 -18.15
N VAL A 331 0.31 -11.48 -18.57
CA VAL A 331 -0.39 -10.25 -18.17
C VAL A 331 -1.77 -10.62 -17.64
N ARG A 332 -2.15 -10.08 -16.48
CA ARG A 332 -3.50 -10.19 -15.96
C ARG A 332 -4.43 -9.25 -16.69
N VAL A 333 -5.49 -9.77 -17.28
CA VAL A 333 -6.59 -9.02 -17.88
C VAL A 333 -7.77 -8.99 -16.90
N ALA A 334 -8.38 -7.82 -16.73
CA ALA A 334 -9.57 -7.61 -15.92
C ALA A 334 -10.56 -6.72 -16.69
N GLU A 335 -11.63 -7.31 -17.20
CA GLU A 335 -12.62 -6.62 -18.01
C GLU A 335 -13.97 -6.54 -17.28
N PRO A 336 -14.48 -5.33 -17.00
CA PRO A 336 -15.74 -5.18 -16.29
C PRO A 336 -16.94 -5.65 -17.16
N PHE A 337 -17.90 -6.27 -16.52
CA PHE A 337 -19.10 -6.79 -17.18
C PHE A 337 -19.88 -5.71 -17.92
N THR A 338 -19.76 -4.45 -17.52
CA THR A 338 -20.37 -3.30 -18.23
C THR A 338 -19.88 -3.14 -19.67
N ARG A 339 -18.74 -3.72 -20.02
CA ARG A 339 -18.19 -3.69 -21.38
C ARG A 339 -18.73 -4.80 -22.29
N PHE A 340 -19.45 -5.77 -21.71
CA PHE A 340 -20.02 -6.88 -22.46
C PHE A 340 -21.50 -6.59 -22.81
N THR A 341 -21.81 -6.54 -24.11
CA THR A 341 -23.16 -6.23 -24.56
C THR A 341 -23.59 -7.11 -25.72
N ASN A 342 -24.91 -7.32 -25.80
CA ASN A 342 -25.57 -7.87 -26.99
C ASN A 342 -26.53 -6.81 -27.57
N ALA A 343 -26.29 -6.35 -28.78
CA ALA A 343 -27.05 -5.29 -29.42
C ALA A 343 -27.26 -4.03 -28.53
N GLY A 344 -26.28 -3.71 -27.70
CA GLY A 344 -26.30 -2.60 -26.75
C GLY A 344 -26.94 -2.91 -25.38
N ALA A 345 -27.55 -4.08 -25.20
CA ALA A 345 -28.04 -4.51 -23.90
C ALA A 345 -26.88 -5.10 -23.05
N PRO A 346 -26.72 -4.68 -21.79
CA PRO A 346 -25.68 -5.22 -20.92
C PRO A 346 -25.98 -6.66 -20.50
N VAL A 347 -24.95 -7.42 -20.18
CA VAL A 347 -25.09 -8.77 -19.60
C VAL A 347 -25.74 -8.72 -18.22
N ASP A 348 -26.57 -9.71 -17.91
CA ASP A 348 -27.06 -9.97 -16.56
C ASP A 348 -26.08 -10.93 -15.85
N PRO A 349 -25.31 -10.48 -14.84
CA PRO A 349 -24.32 -11.32 -14.17
C PRO A 349 -24.92 -12.60 -13.60
N THR A 350 -26.15 -12.53 -13.07
CA THR A 350 -26.80 -13.67 -12.42
C THR A 350 -27.14 -14.82 -13.37
N LYS A 351 -27.13 -14.53 -14.67
CA LYS A 351 -27.40 -15.52 -15.73
C LYS A 351 -26.16 -16.07 -16.42
N VAL A 352 -24.99 -15.49 -16.17
CA VAL A 352 -23.76 -15.90 -16.85
C VAL A 352 -23.41 -17.34 -16.50
N ILE A 353 -23.24 -18.16 -17.55
CA ILE A 353 -22.84 -19.57 -17.42
C ILE A 353 -21.38 -19.81 -17.80
N GLY A 354 -20.72 -18.88 -18.47
CA GLY A 354 -19.33 -19.06 -18.86
C GLY A 354 -18.74 -17.98 -19.76
N VAL A 355 -17.47 -18.21 -20.05
CA VAL A 355 -16.61 -17.33 -20.85
C VAL A 355 -16.17 -18.05 -22.12
N ARG A 356 -16.07 -17.35 -23.24
CA ARG A 356 -15.60 -17.89 -24.51
C ARG A 356 -14.45 -17.02 -25.02
N PHE A 357 -13.43 -17.69 -25.53
CA PHE A 357 -12.23 -17.08 -26.09
C PHE A 357 -12.08 -17.43 -27.57
N PHE A 358 -11.78 -16.44 -28.42
CA PHE A 358 -11.51 -16.63 -29.83
C PHE A 358 -10.30 -15.84 -30.27
N LEU A 359 -9.45 -16.44 -31.10
CA LEU A 359 -8.38 -15.72 -31.76
C LEU A 359 -8.93 -14.91 -32.94
N PHE A 360 -8.38 -13.72 -33.09
CA PHE A 360 -8.75 -12.80 -34.17
C PHE A 360 -7.49 -12.10 -34.70
N ASP A 361 -7.37 -11.99 -36.03
CA ASP A 361 -6.35 -11.23 -36.72
C ASP A 361 -6.99 -10.06 -37.46
N ASP A 362 -6.64 -8.83 -37.09
CA ASP A 362 -7.16 -7.63 -37.75
C ASP A 362 -6.44 -7.34 -39.08
N SER A 363 -5.24 -7.89 -39.29
CA SER A 363 -4.43 -7.63 -40.48
C SER A 363 -4.86 -8.42 -41.72
N GLY A 364 -5.50 -9.58 -41.51
CA GLY A 364 -5.86 -10.50 -42.60
C GLY A 364 -4.67 -11.08 -43.37
N THR A 365 -3.47 -11.00 -42.82
CA THR A 365 -2.21 -11.40 -43.48
C THR A 365 -2.01 -12.91 -43.54
N GLY A 366 -2.78 -13.67 -42.74
CA GLY A 366 -2.61 -15.11 -42.61
C GLY A 366 -1.37 -15.52 -41.81
N GLU A 367 -0.81 -14.59 -41.06
CA GLU A 367 0.30 -14.88 -40.15
C GLU A 367 -0.19 -15.77 -38.97
N PRO A 368 0.70 -16.57 -38.38
CA PRO A 368 0.34 -17.35 -37.22
C PRO A 368 -0.04 -16.46 -36.03
N MET A 369 -1.11 -16.85 -35.33
CA MET A 369 -1.57 -16.23 -34.10
C MET A 369 -1.41 -17.20 -32.94
N GLU A 370 -1.19 -16.65 -31.76
CA GLU A 370 -1.12 -17.43 -30.52
C GLU A 370 -1.63 -16.60 -29.34
N ALA A 371 -2.42 -17.22 -28.50
CA ALA A 371 -2.74 -16.73 -27.15
C ALA A 371 -2.70 -17.91 -26.18
N ASN A 372 -2.03 -17.72 -25.08
CA ASN A 372 -1.98 -18.67 -23.99
C ASN A 372 -2.80 -18.06 -22.85
N ILE A 373 -3.71 -18.84 -22.26
CA ILE A 373 -4.71 -18.35 -21.30
C ILE A 373 -4.64 -19.23 -20.06
N ASP A 374 -4.68 -18.58 -18.88
CA ASP A 374 -4.64 -19.23 -17.58
C ASP A 374 -5.55 -18.52 -16.59
N ASN A 375 -5.83 -19.15 -15.44
CA ASN A 375 -6.50 -18.56 -14.28
C ASN A 375 -7.79 -17.81 -14.62
N VAL A 376 -8.68 -18.42 -15.39
CA VAL A 376 -9.96 -17.81 -15.79
C VAL A 376 -10.90 -17.75 -14.60
N ALA A 377 -11.31 -16.54 -14.21
CA ALA A 377 -12.17 -16.32 -13.06
C ALA A 377 -13.18 -15.18 -13.30
N ILE A 378 -14.22 -15.15 -12.49
CA ILE A 378 -15.05 -13.96 -12.28
C ILE A 378 -14.63 -13.35 -10.96
N ALA A 379 -14.24 -12.09 -10.98
CA ALA A 379 -13.88 -11.33 -9.80
C ALA A 379 -15.03 -10.40 -9.41
N GLU A 380 -15.46 -10.48 -8.16
CA GLU A 380 -16.46 -9.60 -7.56
C GLU A 380 -15.74 -8.64 -6.63
N ILE A 381 -15.76 -7.33 -6.92
CA ILE A 381 -15.16 -6.31 -6.06
C ILE A 381 -16.04 -6.16 -4.81
N LEU A 382 -15.49 -6.44 -3.65
CA LEU A 382 -16.16 -6.50 -2.36
C LEU A 382 -16.28 -5.14 -1.65
#